data_57907040fb12d8ab37ab736818c973a8
#
_entry.id   57907040fb12d8ab37ab736818c973a8
#
_cell.length_a   1.000
_cell.length_b   1.000
_cell.length_c   1.000
_cell.angle_alpha   90.00
_cell.angle_beta   90.00
_cell.angle_gamma   90.00
#
_symmetry.space_group_name_H-M   'P 1'
#
loop_
_entity.id
_entity.type
_entity.pdbx_description
1 polymer ?
#
loop_
_entity_poly.entity_id
_entity_poly.type
_entity_poly.pdbx_seq_one_letter_code
_entity_poly.pdbx_strand_id
1 'polypeptide(L)'
;PEITYHIDDYVKRSAVHTREVYATAAQVMGGTNVEFHDDFAPNNHITGATIMGADPKNSVVDKDCRTFDHPNLFISSSSTMPTVGTVNVTLTIAALALRIADQLKKEA
;
A
#
# COMPACT_ATOMS: atom_id res chain seq x y z
N PRO A 1 -1.52 -20.67 12.88
CA PRO A 1 -0.94 -19.38 13.27
C PRO A 1 -1.99 -18.54 14.00
N GLU A 2 -1.57 -17.83 15.01
CA GLU A 2 -2.39 -16.81 15.68
C GLU A 2 -2.16 -15.48 14.96
N ILE A 3 -3.24 -14.83 14.50
CA ILE A 3 -3.19 -13.55 13.80
C ILE A 3 -3.91 -12.53 14.66
N THR A 4 -3.18 -11.55 15.17
CA THR A 4 -3.74 -10.40 15.87
C THR A 4 -3.78 -9.20 14.95
N TYR A 5 -4.97 -8.64 14.74
CA TYR A 5 -5.18 -7.46 13.92
C TYR A 5 -6.07 -6.45 14.62
N HIS A 6 -5.72 -5.18 14.53
CA HIS A 6 -6.57 -4.09 15.02
C HIS A 6 -6.51 -2.92 14.04
N ILE A 7 -7.64 -2.22 13.92
CA ILE A 7 -7.71 -0.98 13.16
C ILE A 7 -7.31 0.16 14.10
N ASP A 8 -6.26 0.89 13.72
CA ASP A 8 -5.75 1.99 14.53
C ASP A 8 -6.68 3.22 14.52
N ASP A 9 -6.43 4.13 15.46
CA ASP A 9 -7.26 5.32 15.62
C ASP A 9 -7.08 6.34 14.48
N TYR A 10 -5.97 6.31 13.77
CA TYR A 10 -5.77 7.15 12.59
C TYR A 10 -6.76 6.74 11.48
N VAL A 11 -6.89 5.45 11.20
CA VAL A 11 -7.83 4.93 10.20
C VAL A 11 -9.27 5.22 10.61
N LYS A 12 -9.63 5.04 11.89
CA LYS A 12 -10.96 5.34 12.40
C LYS A 12 -11.33 6.81 12.24
N ARG A 13 -10.41 7.74 12.58
CA ARG A 13 -10.62 9.18 12.38
C ARG A 13 -10.72 9.55 10.91
N SER A 14 -9.91 8.95 10.05
CA SER A 14 -9.98 9.14 8.59
C SER A 14 -11.35 8.74 8.03
N ALA A 15 -11.91 7.62 8.50
CA ALA A 15 -13.23 7.16 8.06
C ALA A 15 -14.34 8.17 8.40
N VAL A 16 -14.31 8.76 9.60
CA VAL A 16 -15.27 9.81 10.00
C VAL A 16 -15.16 11.03 9.08
N HIS A 17 -13.93 11.53 8.86
CA HIS A 17 -13.71 12.68 7.98
C HIS A 17 -14.12 12.40 6.53
N THR A 18 -13.82 11.21 6.03
CA THR A 18 -14.17 10.81 4.66
C THR A 18 -15.67 10.81 4.41
N ARG A 19 -16.49 10.48 5.39
CA ARG A 19 -17.96 10.53 5.28
C ARG A 19 -18.47 11.93 4.97
N GLU A 20 -17.95 12.95 5.64
CA GLU A 20 -18.34 14.35 5.40
C GLU A 20 -17.99 14.79 3.97
N VAL A 21 -16.79 14.40 3.51
CA VAL A 21 -16.33 14.70 2.16
C VAL A 21 -17.21 14.00 1.11
N TYR A 22 -17.52 12.74 1.30
CA TYR A 22 -18.34 11.98 0.37
C TYR A 22 -19.80 12.43 0.37
N ALA A 23 -20.36 12.79 1.52
CA ALA A 23 -21.71 13.37 1.60
C ALA A 23 -21.79 14.68 0.81
N THR A 24 -20.79 15.56 0.97
CA THR A 24 -20.69 16.82 0.23
C THR A 24 -20.57 16.58 -1.28
N ALA A 25 -19.69 15.66 -1.68
CA ALA A 25 -19.50 15.31 -3.08
C ALA A 25 -20.79 14.76 -3.70
N ALA A 26 -21.48 13.86 -3.01
CA ALA A 26 -22.76 13.33 -3.47
C ALA A 26 -23.82 14.42 -3.66
N GLN A 27 -23.94 15.37 -2.73
CA GLN A 27 -24.85 16.51 -2.85
C GLN A 27 -24.54 17.38 -4.07
N VAL A 28 -23.25 17.69 -4.30
CA VAL A 28 -22.83 18.48 -5.47
C VAL A 28 -23.16 17.76 -6.79
N MET A 29 -23.09 16.43 -6.79
CA MET A 29 -23.45 15.59 -7.94
C MET A 29 -24.97 15.35 -8.08
N GLY A 30 -25.80 15.94 -7.20
CA GLY A 30 -27.24 15.76 -7.20
C GLY A 30 -27.74 14.48 -6.54
N GLY A 31 -26.87 13.79 -5.79
CA GLY A 31 -27.22 12.59 -5.05
C GLY A 31 -28.13 12.89 -3.87
N THR A 32 -29.09 11.99 -3.62
CA THR A 32 -29.99 12.01 -2.48
C THR A 32 -29.88 10.69 -1.72
N ASN A 33 -30.19 10.68 -0.43
CA ASN A 33 -30.17 9.46 0.40
C ASN A 33 -28.80 8.78 0.44
N VAL A 34 -27.78 9.53 0.83
CA VAL A 34 -26.43 8.98 0.99
C VAL A 34 -26.40 8.09 2.23
N GLU A 35 -26.09 6.81 2.04
CA GLU A 35 -25.94 5.83 3.10
C GLU A 35 -24.46 5.43 3.25
N PHE A 36 -24.01 5.29 4.49
CA PHE A 36 -22.67 4.82 4.81
C PHE A 36 -22.74 3.51 5.60
N HIS A 37 -21.93 2.55 5.21
CA HIS A 37 -21.71 1.36 6.02
C HIS A 37 -20.71 1.66 7.14
N ASP A 38 -21.01 1.17 8.34
CA ASP A 38 -20.17 1.38 9.52
C ASP A 38 -19.02 0.38 9.64
N ASP A 39 -19.03 -0.67 8.82
CA ASP A 39 -18.07 -1.76 8.86
C ASP A 39 -16.82 -1.44 8.05
N PHE A 40 -15.67 -1.76 8.63
CA PHE A 40 -14.41 -1.80 7.88
C PHE A 40 -14.31 -3.13 7.16
N ALA A 41 -14.46 -3.12 5.84
CA ALA A 41 -14.28 -4.30 5.00
C ALA A 41 -12.83 -4.37 4.50
N PRO A 42 -12.22 -5.57 4.44
CA PRO A 42 -10.91 -5.74 3.80
C PRO A 42 -11.04 -5.46 2.31
N ASN A 43 -10.10 -4.68 1.77
CA ASN A 43 -10.05 -4.36 0.34
C ASN A 43 -9.02 -5.18 -0.46
N ASN A 44 -8.39 -6.16 0.19
CA ASN A 44 -7.37 -7.05 -0.40
C ASN A 44 -6.12 -6.34 -0.96
N HIS A 45 -5.85 -5.11 -0.54
CA HIS A 45 -4.66 -4.36 -0.91
C HIS A 45 -3.55 -4.57 0.14
N ILE A 46 -3.04 -5.78 0.21
CA ILE A 46 -2.01 -6.16 1.18
C ILE A 46 -0.66 -5.59 0.71
N THR A 47 -0.01 -4.82 1.58
CA THR A 47 1.29 -4.20 1.33
C THR A 47 2.19 -4.31 2.56
N GLY A 48 3.49 -4.06 2.39
CA GLY A 48 4.45 -4.09 3.50
C GLY A 48 5.01 -5.49 3.78
N ALA A 49 5.60 -5.68 4.95
CA ALA A 49 6.35 -6.84 5.42
C ALA A 49 7.79 -6.95 4.89
N THR A 50 8.09 -6.62 3.62
CA THR A 50 9.46 -6.56 3.08
C THR A 50 9.77 -5.15 2.57
N ILE A 51 9.47 -4.17 3.39
CA ILE A 51 9.47 -2.76 3.00
C ILE A 51 10.83 -2.27 2.49
N MET A 52 10.74 -1.40 1.50
CA MET A 52 11.87 -0.68 0.92
C MET A 52 12.35 0.44 1.85
N GLY A 53 13.67 0.63 1.91
CA GLY A 53 14.25 1.75 2.64
C GLY A 53 15.74 1.93 2.38
N ALA A 54 16.33 2.90 3.04
CA ALA A 54 17.76 3.21 2.93
C ALA A 54 18.61 2.53 4.04
N ASP A 55 17.97 2.15 5.14
CA ASP A 55 18.64 1.58 6.31
C ASP A 55 18.23 0.10 6.49
N PRO A 56 19.19 -0.85 6.39
CA PRO A 56 18.92 -2.28 6.57
C PRO A 56 18.39 -2.65 7.96
N LYS A 57 18.50 -1.78 8.95
CA LYS A 57 17.93 -2.01 10.29
C LYS A 57 16.42 -1.82 10.33
N ASN A 58 15.85 -1.04 9.39
CA ASN A 58 14.46 -0.65 9.35
C ASN A 58 13.75 -1.06 8.05
N SER A 59 14.45 -1.78 7.15
CA SER A 59 13.93 -2.20 5.85
C SER A 59 14.53 -3.52 5.41
N VAL A 60 13.87 -4.19 4.48
CA VAL A 60 14.29 -5.51 3.97
C VAL A 60 14.96 -5.38 2.60
N VAL A 61 14.49 -4.45 1.77
CA VAL A 61 15.04 -4.20 0.44
C VAL A 61 15.48 -2.75 0.28
N ASP A 62 16.44 -2.53 -0.62
CA ASP A 62 16.90 -1.21 -1.02
C ASP A 62 15.94 -0.56 -2.06
N LYS A 63 16.32 0.63 -2.55
CA LYS A 63 15.57 1.37 -3.58
C LYS A 63 15.34 0.58 -4.88
N ASP A 64 16.13 -0.42 -5.19
CA ASP A 64 16.05 -1.25 -6.38
C ASP A 64 15.35 -2.60 -6.11
N CYS A 65 14.70 -2.71 -4.95
CA CYS A 65 14.00 -3.91 -4.48
C CYS A 65 14.93 -5.12 -4.26
N ARG A 66 16.22 -4.90 -4.14
CA ARG A 66 17.21 -5.91 -3.79
C ARG A 66 17.26 -6.08 -2.28
N THR A 67 17.31 -7.30 -1.78
CA THR A 67 17.41 -7.53 -0.34
C THR A 67 18.81 -7.17 0.19
N PHE A 68 18.87 -6.63 1.40
CA PHE A 68 20.14 -6.28 2.03
C PHE A 68 20.94 -7.52 2.43
N ASP A 69 20.27 -8.59 2.85
CA ASP A 69 20.92 -9.81 3.32
C ASP A 69 21.40 -10.72 2.19
N HIS A 70 20.77 -10.65 1.01
CA HIS A 70 21.05 -11.52 -0.12
C HIS A 70 21.15 -10.70 -1.41
N PRO A 71 22.36 -10.37 -1.88
CA PRO A 71 22.57 -9.45 -3.01
C PRO A 71 22.07 -9.98 -4.36
N ASN A 72 21.77 -11.27 -4.46
CA ASN A 72 21.19 -11.91 -5.64
C ASN A 72 19.66 -12.14 -5.55
N LEU A 73 19.01 -11.62 -4.50
CA LEU A 73 17.55 -11.76 -4.30
C LEU A 73 16.86 -10.41 -4.47
N PHE A 74 15.85 -10.38 -5.35
CA PHE A 74 14.97 -9.24 -5.58
C PHE A 74 13.53 -9.60 -5.23
N ILE A 75 12.80 -8.66 -4.66
CA ILE A 75 11.39 -8.85 -4.31
C ILE A 75 10.52 -7.96 -5.19
N SER A 76 9.73 -8.58 -6.07
CA SER A 76 8.77 -7.90 -6.97
C SER A 76 7.35 -8.09 -6.44
N SER A 77 6.92 -7.22 -5.53
CA SER A 77 5.62 -7.35 -4.85
C SER A 77 5.21 -6.02 -4.22
N SER A 78 3.92 -5.89 -3.89
CA SER A 78 3.43 -4.84 -3.00
C SER A 78 4.05 -4.89 -1.60
N SER A 79 4.64 -6.01 -1.21
CA SER A 79 5.31 -6.15 0.08
C SER A 79 6.50 -5.22 0.26
N THR A 80 7.11 -4.73 -0.85
CA THR A 80 8.21 -3.76 -0.80
C THR A 80 7.75 -2.32 -0.60
N MET A 81 6.47 -2.04 -0.68
CA MET A 81 5.93 -0.69 -0.50
C MET A 81 5.90 -0.31 0.99
N PRO A 82 6.59 0.78 1.40
CA PRO A 82 6.60 1.21 2.81
C PRO A 82 5.27 1.83 3.24
N THR A 83 4.51 2.35 2.30
CA THR A 83 3.18 2.94 2.51
C THR A 83 2.28 2.63 1.33
N VAL A 84 0.98 2.70 1.56
CA VAL A 84 -0.04 2.55 0.53
C VAL A 84 -0.93 3.80 0.51
N GLY A 85 -1.32 4.24 -0.70
CA GLY A 85 -2.29 5.31 -0.88
C GLY A 85 -3.73 4.80 -0.83
N THR A 86 -4.65 5.64 -1.27
CA THR A 86 -6.10 5.34 -1.31
C THR A 86 -6.53 4.63 -2.59
N VAL A 87 -5.63 4.49 -3.57
CA VAL A 87 -5.90 3.86 -4.88
C VAL A 87 -5.35 2.45 -4.92
N ASN A 88 -5.86 1.66 -5.88
CA ASN A 88 -5.39 0.30 -6.13
C ASN A 88 -3.89 0.30 -6.50
N VAL A 89 -3.13 -0.58 -5.87
CA VAL A 89 -1.66 -0.57 -5.92
C VAL A 89 -1.06 -1.29 -7.14
N THR A 90 -1.87 -1.96 -7.96
CA THR A 90 -1.41 -2.81 -9.07
C THR A 90 -0.52 -2.08 -10.07
N LEU A 91 -0.86 -0.84 -10.43
CA LEU A 91 -0.04 -0.04 -11.36
C LEU A 91 1.35 0.26 -10.77
N THR A 92 1.42 0.58 -9.49
CA THR A 92 2.68 0.80 -8.76
C THR A 92 3.51 -0.47 -8.68
N ILE A 93 2.88 -1.62 -8.43
CA ILE A 93 3.55 -2.94 -8.43
C ILE A 93 4.17 -3.22 -9.80
N ALA A 94 3.41 -3.00 -10.89
CA ALA A 94 3.91 -3.18 -12.25
C ALA A 94 5.10 -2.25 -12.57
N ALA A 95 5.04 -1.00 -12.14
CA ALA A 95 6.15 -0.04 -12.32
C ALA A 95 7.41 -0.48 -11.55
N LEU A 96 7.26 -0.98 -10.32
CA LEU A 96 8.38 -1.53 -9.54
C LEU A 96 8.97 -2.79 -10.21
N ALA A 97 8.14 -3.68 -10.74
CA ALA A 97 8.60 -4.85 -11.47
C ALA A 97 9.42 -4.50 -12.71
N LEU A 98 8.97 -3.52 -13.50
CA LEU A 98 9.72 -3.01 -14.66
C LEU A 98 11.05 -2.39 -14.24
N ARG A 99 11.09 -1.65 -13.15
CA ARG A 99 12.31 -1.07 -12.60
C ARG A 99 13.34 -2.15 -12.18
N ILE A 100 12.87 -3.23 -11.54
CA ILE A 100 13.72 -4.38 -11.22
C ILE A 100 14.27 -5.00 -12.51
N ALA A 101 13.42 -5.21 -13.52
CA ALA A 101 13.84 -5.78 -14.81
C ALA A 101 14.90 -4.92 -15.49
N ASP A 102 14.77 -3.59 -15.46
CA ASP A 102 15.77 -2.67 -16.00
C ASP A 102 17.09 -2.70 -15.22
N GLN A 103 17.04 -2.89 -13.91
CA GLN A 103 18.24 -3.04 -13.10
C GLN A 103 18.97 -4.36 -13.41
N LEU A 104 18.24 -5.46 -13.50
CA LEU A 104 18.80 -6.78 -13.84
C LEU A 104 19.45 -6.78 -15.23
N LYS A 105 18.86 -6.09 -16.22
CA LYS A 105 19.45 -5.96 -17.56
C LYS A 105 20.80 -5.20 -17.56
N LYS A 106 21.01 -4.28 -16.63
CA LYS A 106 22.28 -3.53 -16.52
C LYS A 106 23.37 -4.35 -15.87
N GLU A 107 23.01 -5.37 -15.09
CA GLU A 107 23.92 -6.24 -14.36
C GLU A 107 24.26 -7.52 -15.14
N ALA A 108 23.54 -7.85 -16.21
CA ALA A 108 23.75 -9.00 -17.08
C ALA A 108 24.80 -8.71 -18.17
#